data_bce508c59515e0eb5a9cccfa6d9fb483
#
_entry.id   bce508c59515e0eb5a9cccfa6d9fb483
#
_cell.length_a   1.000
_cell.length_b   1.000
_cell.length_c   1.000
_cell.angle_alpha   90.00
_cell.angle_beta   90.00
_cell.angle_gamma   90.00
#
_symmetry.space_group_name_H-M   'P 1'
#
loop_
_entity.id
_entity.type
_entity.pdbx_description
1 polymer ?
#
loop_
_entity_poly.entity_id
_entity_poly.type
_entity_poly.pdbx_seq_one_letter_code
_entity_poly.pdbx_strand_id
1 'polypeptide(L)'
;MSLRLTRSRILAVGALAFVGGVFFASSMDWTDRLFAQGTPGSTRPRQEQVQTLADASNAFVSISEHITPAVVAIEAERDPRSRPGTRRQQAPMPGQGQIPPGFEEFFRQFDPQQQQPRSQESSGSGFIVSRDGYILTNNHVVEGADRVRVKTLDRRVHEARIIGRDPTTDVAVLKIEGRNFTAITFGDDEKVRIGEWVLAIGNPLGLDFTVTAGIVSAKGRGLAGLARSNYDISDFIQTDAAINPGNSGGPLVNARGEVIGINSAIASQTGFYSGYGFAIPITLAKQVMDDLIQHGEVRRAVAGVSIGEVTPEDAQVAGLREITGVKVQAYSGNDSPALRAGIEPGDIITKADGRAVDRVSALQRVLRGKKPGDTVELEAWRYGTRKTFSVRLIAAPRDNGLVADAGSEEKPDASPTHSRLGIAVEPVPAELVRAARIPEEYRGVRVAEVEPGSPSEGRLNVGDVIVQILPAKTKVMSTADLQRGLEGVRNGEIVSFLIYRPARDGAGTTAVVNVRAQEAR
;
A
#
# COMPACT_ATOMS: atom_id res chain seq x y z
N MET A 1 -41.09 34.82 81.23
CA MET A 1 -39.99 35.81 81.10
C MET A 1 -39.58 35.87 79.61
N SER A 2 -40.21 36.77 78.88
CA SER A 2 -39.99 36.90 77.44
C SER A 2 -38.81 37.87 77.21
N LEU A 3 -37.68 37.36 76.72
CA LEU A 3 -36.54 38.16 76.31
C LEU A 3 -36.89 38.91 75.01
N ARG A 4 -37.31 40.18 75.13
CA ARG A 4 -37.42 41.06 73.95
C ARG A 4 -36.00 41.47 73.52
N LEU A 5 -35.51 40.79 72.50
CA LEU A 5 -34.28 41.22 71.79
C LEU A 5 -34.57 42.55 71.09
N THR A 6 -33.84 43.60 71.48
CA THR A 6 -33.93 44.92 70.82
C THR A 6 -33.33 44.80 69.41
N ARG A 7 -33.87 45.55 68.43
CA ARG A 7 -33.47 45.53 67.02
C ARG A 7 -31.96 45.67 66.80
N SER A 8 -31.29 46.39 67.69
CA SER A 8 -29.83 46.55 67.64
C SER A 8 -29.03 45.26 67.97
N ARG A 9 -29.57 44.41 68.89
CA ARG A 9 -28.95 43.12 69.20
C ARG A 9 -29.11 42.08 68.09
N ILE A 10 -30.26 42.13 67.37
CA ILE A 10 -30.46 41.27 66.20
C ILE A 10 -29.55 41.67 65.07
N LEU A 11 -29.34 42.97 64.84
CA LEU A 11 -28.38 43.46 63.84
C LEU A 11 -26.90 43.11 64.19
N ALA A 12 -26.54 43.19 65.48
CA ALA A 12 -25.23 42.83 65.94
C ALA A 12 -24.90 41.31 65.77
N VAL A 13 -25.88 40.45 66.10
CA VAL A 13 -25.77 39.00 65.92
C VAL A 13 -25.70 38.64 64.40
N GLY A 14 -26.52 39.31 63.57
CA GLY A 14 -26.46 39.13 62.11
C GLY A 14 -25.16 39.57 61.51
N ALA A 15 -24.58 40.69 61.96
CA ALA A 15 -23.25 41.16 61.50
C ALA A 15 -22.11 40.21 61.93
N LEU A 16 -22.17 39.69 63.18
CA LEU A 16 -21.19 38.71 63.67
C LEU A 16 -21.29 37.37 62.91
N ALA A 17 -22.50 36.91 62.63
CA ALA A 17 -22.71 35.69 61.81
C ALA A 17 -22.23 35.89 60.38
N PHE A 18 -22.45 37.07 59.79
CA PHE A 18 -21.97 37.40 58.45
C PHE A 18 -20.42 37.46 58.41
N VAL A 19 -19.79 38.13 59.33
CA VAL A 19 -18.31 38.20 59.44
C VAL A 19 -17.72 36.82 59.72
N GLY A 20 -18.35 36.02 60.62
CA GLY A 20 -17.93 34.61 60.83
C GLY A 20 -18.10 33.73 59.60
N GLY A 21 -19.15 33.92 58.84
CA GLY A 21 -19.41 33.23 57.58
C GLY A 21 -18.38 33.57 56.47
N VAL A 22 -18.02 34.86 56.38
CA VAL A 22 -16.95 35.33 55.47
C VAL A 22 -15.59 34.81 55.90
N PHE A 23 -15.29 34.78 57.18
CA PHE A 23 -14.04 34.24 57.72
C PHE A 23 -13.92 32.71 57.48
N PHE A 24 -15.05 31.99 57.67
CA PHE A 24 -15.12 30.55 57.40
C PHE A 24 -15.03 30.23 55.88
N ALA A 25 -15.70 31.01 55.06
CA ALA A 25 -15.58 30.89 53.59
C ALA A 25 -14.15 31.20 53.08
N SER A 26 -13.49 32.17 53.72
CA SER A 26 -12.07 32.52 53.40
C SER A 26 -11.09 31.43 53.83
N SER A 27 -11.35 30.73 54.94
CA SER A 27 -10.52 29.60 55.38
C SER A 27 -10.68 28.33 54.56
N MET A 28 -11.69 28.25 53.72
CA MET A 28 -11.95 27.11 52.84
C MET A 28 -11.59 27.38 51.37
N ASP A 29 -10.78 28.39 51.05
CA ASP A 29 -10.40 28.82 49.67
C ASP A 29 -11.61 29.04 48.74
N TRP A 30 -12.81 29.25 49.29
CA TRP A 30 -14.05 29.47 48.51
C TRP A 30 -14.09 30.88 47.92
N THR A 31 -13.41 31.80 48.55
CA THR A 31 -13.32 33.21 48.11
C THR A 31 -12.49 33.33 46.82
N ASP A 32 -11.46 32.52 46.65
CA ASP A 32 -10.67 32.51 45.41
C ASP A 32 -11.49 32.06 44.18
N ARG A 33 -12.54 31.29 44.37
CA ARG A 33 -13.46 30.90 43.29
C ARG A 33 -14.55 31.91 43.00
N LEU A 34 -14.96 32.70 43.97
CA LEU A 34 -16.02 33.70 43.82
C LEU A 34 -15.51 35.07 43.35
N PHE A 35 -14.27 35.39 43.63
CA PHE A 35 -13.60 36.63 43.18
C PHE A 35 -12.58 36.42 42.08
N ALA A 36 -12.53 35.26 41.47
CA ALA A 36 -11.78 34.98 40.26
C ALA A 36 -12.40 35.65 39.00
N GLN A 37 -12.95 36.86 39.15
CA GLN A 37 -12.96 37.83 38.05
C GLN A 37 -11.56 38.46 38.03
N GLY A 38 -10.63 37.60 37.58
CA GLY A 38 -9.24 37.96 37.40
C GLY A 38 -9.10 39.17 36.52
N THR A 39 -8.22 40.05 36.91
CA THR A 39 -7.36 40.72 35.98
C THR A 39 -7.14 39.82 34.78
N PRO A 40 -7.13 40.32 33.54
CA PRO A 40 -6.69 39.52 32.39
C PRO A 40 -5.21 39.15 32.60
N GLY A 41 -4.99 38.18 33.45
CA GLY A 41 -3.71 37.49 33.61
C GLY A 41 -3.50 36.76 32.31
N SER A 42 -2.36 37.01 31.68
CA SER A 42 -1.95 36.43 30.43
C SER A 42 -2.32 34.95 30.41
N THR A 43 -3.14 34.54 29.44
CA THR A 43 -3.48 33.14 29.10
C THR A 43 -2.27 32.33 28.63
N ARG A 44 -1.06 32.73 29.05
CA ARG A 44 0.17 32.01 28.73
C ARG A 44 0.29 30.78 29.64
N PRO A 45 0.38 29.58 29.05
CA PRO A 45 0.65 28.38 29.81
C PRO A 45 1.95 28.51 30.62
N ARG A 46 2.08 27.77 31.72
CA ARG A 46 3.33 27.78 32.53
C ARG A 46 4.53 27.44 31.66
N GLN A 47 5.60 28.23 31.80
CA GLN A 47 6.79 28.14 30.94
C GLN A 47 7.40 26.73 30.91
N GLU A 48 7.38 26.00 32.03
CA GLU A 48 7.82 24.60 32.11
C GLU A 48 7.00 23.62 31.26
N GLN A 49 5.71 23.85 31.08
CA GLN A 49 4.83 23.01 30.26
C GLN A 49 4.94 23.30 28.76
N VAL A 50 5.44 24.47 28.41
CA VAL A 50 5.64 24.90 27.01
C VAL A 50 7.05 24.62 26.54
N GLN A 51 8.01 24.45 27.44
CA GLN A 51 9.41 24.25 27.10
C GLN A 51 9.62 22.98 26.25
N THR A 52 9.03 21.84 26.66
CA THR A 52 9.11 20.56 25.92
C THR A 52 8.49 20.64 24.51
N LEU A 53 7.42 21.42 24.36
CA LEU A 53 6.79 21.64 23.04
C LEU A 53 7.64 22.57 22.17
N ALA A 54 8.23 23.60 22.76
CA ALA A 54 9.15 24.51 22.07
C ALA A 54 10.41 23.76 21.61
N ASP A 55 10.95 22.86 22.44
CA ASP A 55 12.11 22.04 22.09
C ASP A 55 11.80 21.09 20.93
N ALA A 56 10.62 20.46 20.93
CA ALA A 56 10.16 19.64 19.80
C ALA A 56 9.98 20.47 18.51
N SER A 57 9.42 21.68 18.63
CA SER A 57 9.29 22.60 17.48
C SER A 57 10.66 23.00 16.92
N ASN A 58 11.61 23.34 17.79
CA ASN A 58 12.97 23.68 17.38
C ASN A 58 13.69 22.51 16.70
N ALA A 59 13.43 21.28 17.15
CA ALA A 59 13.96 20.08 16.50
C ALA A 59 13.44 19.96 15.05
N PHE A 60 12.13 20.17 14.81
CA PHE A 60 11.55 20.12 13.46
C PHE A 60 12.10 21.22 12.55
N VAL A 61 12.28 22.44 13.09
CA VAL A 61 12.92 23.54 12.36
C VAL A 61 14.34 23.15 11.96
N SER A 62 15.16 22.66 12.90
CA SER A 62 16.54 22.27 12.65
C SER A 62 16.64 21.14 11.60
N ILE A 63 15.77 20.12 11.68
CA ILE A 63 15.71 19.03 10.69
C ILE A 63 15.36 19.59 9.32
N SER A 64 14.34 20.46 9.24
CA SER A 64 13.90 21.08 8.01
C SER A 64 15.03 21.90 7.35
N GLU A 65 15.70 22.76 8.10
CA GLU A 65 16.84 23.55 7.64
C GLU A 65 18.01 22.70 7.15
N HIS A 66 18.25 21.56 7.81
CA HIS A 66 19.31 20.64 7.41
C HIS A 66 19.01 19.90 6.10
N ILE A 67 17.74 19.50 5.89
CA ILE A 67 17.34 18.66 4.73
C ILE A 67 17.00 19.50 3.50
N THR A 68 16.37 20.66 3.67
CA THR A 68 15.90 21.52 2.58
C THR A 68 16.95 21.79 1.50
N PRO A 69 18.27 22.01 1.80
CA PRO A 69 19.28 22.20 0.77
C PRO A 69 19.49 21.03 -0.19
N ALA A 70 19.08 19.83 0.22
CA ALA A 70 19.16 18.64 -0.62
C ALA A 70 17.85 18.34 -1.39
N VAL A 71 16.75 19.04 -1.07
CA VAL A 71 15.46 18.85 -1.74
C VAL A 71 15.38 19.75 -2.97
N VAL A 72 14.84 19.21 -4.06
CA VAL A 72 14.76 19.90 -5.35
C VAL A 72 13.34 19.86 -5.90
N ALA A 73 12.98 20.90 -6.68
CA ALA A 73 11.80 20.84 -7.53
C ALA A 73 12.15 20.20 -8.87
N ILE A 74 11.24 19.39 -9.40
CA ILE A 74 11.37 18.71 -10.68
C ILE A 74 10.24 19.17 -11.59
N GLU A 75 10.60 19.66 -12.77
CA GLU A 75 9.70 20.02 -13.86
C GLU A 75 9.99 19.07 -15.03
N ALA A 76 8.98 18.32 -15.44
CA ALA A 76 9.07 17.35 -16.52
C ALA A 76 8.16 17.79 -17.68
N GLU A 77 8.74 18.05 -18.83
CA GLU A 77 8.05 18.52 -20.03
C GLU A 77 7.88 17.35 -21.01
N ARG A 78 6.65 17.19 -21.53
CA ARG A 78 6.34 16.27 -22.63
C ARG A 78 6.00 17.07 -23.87
N ASP A 79 6.72 16.86 -24.98
CA ASP A 79 6.39 17.47 -26.26
C ASP A 79 5.22 16.69 -26.92
N PRO A 80 4.09 17.33 -27.19
CA PRO A 80 2.96 16.70 -27.89
C PRO A 80 3.30 16.22 -29.30
N ARG A 81 4.43 16.67 -29.88
CA ARG A 81 4.87 16.36 -31.25
C ARG A 81 5.75 15.12 -31.35
N SER A 82 6.24 14.58 -30.22
CA SER A 82 7.18 13.45 -30.21
C SER A 82 6.54 12.08 -30.47
N ARG A 83 5.26 11.99 -30.84
CA ARG A 83 4.64 10.74 -31.33
C ARG A 83 4.89 10.55 -32.81
N PRO A 84 5.64 9.52 -33.27
CA PRO A 84 5.70 9.16 -34.67
C PRO A 84 4.33 8.64 -35.13
N GLY A 85 3.64 9.44 -35.91
CA GLY A 85 2.67 9.02 -36.91
C GLY A 85 1.42 8.28 -36.45
N THR A 86 0.38 9.03 -36.10
CA THR A 86 -0.99 8.62 -36.48
C THR A 86 -1.78 9.86 -36.92
N ARG A 87 -2.03 9.91 -38.22
CA ARG A 87 -2.98 10.83 -38.85
C ARG A 87 -4.35 10.65 -38.20
N ARG A 88 -4.99 11.77 -37.89
CA ARG A 88 -6.38 11.92 -37.46
C ARG A 88 -7.32 10.88 -38.06
N GLN A 89 -7.89 10.03 -37.21
CA GLN A 89 -9.27 9.58 -37.30
C GLN A 89 -9.88 9.70 -35.92
N GLN A 90 -10.94 10.51 -35.83
CA GLN A 90 -11.77 10.65 -34.63
C GLN A 90 -12.50 9.33 -34.42
N ALA A 91 -11.99 8.50 -33.53
CA ALA A 91 -12.71 7.42 -32.88
C ALA A 91 -12.37 7.49 -31.38
N PRO A 92 -13.30 7.17 -30.46
CA PRO A 92 -13.01 7.19 -29.03
C PRO A 92 -11.90 6.19 -28.75
N MET A 93 -10.79 6.66 -28.17
CA MET A 93 -9.61 5.84 -27.91
C MET A 93 -9.82 4.96 -26.67
N PRO A 94 -9.67 3.64 -26.77
CA PRO A 94 -9.31 2.80 -25.64
C PRO A 94 -7.78 2.78 -25.53
N GLY A 95 -7.22 3.12 -24.36
CA GLY A 95 -5.80 2.90 -24.03
C GLY A 95 -4.93 4.14 -23.91
N GLN A 96 -5.30 5.11 -23.10
CA GLN A 96 -4.30 5.95 -22.43
C GLN A 96 -3.75 5.13 -21.26
N GLY A 97 -2.41 5.08 -21.13
CA GLY A 97 -1.73 4.46 -20.00
C GLY A 97 -2.36 5.00 -18.71
N GLN A 98 -3.04 4.13 -17.98
CA GLN A 98 -3.86 4.49 -16.85
C GLN A 98 -2.99 5.00 -15.72
N ILE A 99 -3.02 6.31 -15.50
CA ILE A 99 -2.75 6.88 -14.19
C ILE A 99 -3.74 6.20 -13.23
N PRO A 100 -3.36 5.78 -12.03
CA PRO A 100 -4.26 5.11 -11.09
C PRO A 100 -5.57 5.88 -10.93
N PRO A 101 -6.75 5.22 -10.87
CA PRO A 101 -8.02 5.89 -10.62
C PRO A 101 -7.91 6.74 -9.35
N GLY A 102 -8.14 8.04 -9.46
CA GLY A 102 -7.94 9.03 -8.39
C GLY A 102 -6.81 10.02 -8.67
N PHE A 103 -5.78 9.68 -9.47
CA PHE A 103 -4.75 10.63 -9.89
C PHE A 103 -5.16 11.43 -11.14
N GLU A 104 -5.96 10.85 -12.04
CA GLU A 104 -6.45 11.57 -13.23
C GLU A 104 -7.35 12.77 -12.88
N GLU A 105 -8.25 12.58 -11.91
CA GLU A 105 -9.15 13.63 -11.43
C GLU A 105 -8.36 14.79 -10.80
N PHE A 106 -7.32 14.46 -10.08
CA PHE A 106 -6.41 15.39 -9.45
C PHE A 106 -5.67 16.27 -10.46
N PHE A 107 -5.13 15.69 -11.54
CA PHE A 107 -4.47 16.46 -12.60
C PHE A 107 -5.46 17.21 -13.50
N ARG A 108 -6.69 16.70 -13.72
CA ARG A 108 -7.74 17.41 -14.46
C ARG A 108 -8.24 18.67 -13.76
N GLN A 109 -8.23 18.71 -12.44
CA GLN A 109 -8.77 19.86 -11.69
C GLN A 109 -7.87 21.09 -11.73
N PHE A 110 -6.61 20.94 -12.15
CA PHE A 110 -5.67 22.08 -12.34
C PHE A 110 -5.66 22.67 -13.75
N ASP A 111 -6.38 22.09 -14.74
CA ASP A 111 -6.52 22.69 -16.09
C ASP A 111 -7.97 22.61 -16.61
N PRO A 112 -8.88 23.52 -16.17
CA PRO A 112 -10.26 23.52 -16.63
C PRO A 112 -10.50 24.17 -18.00
N GLN A 113 -9.55 24.86 -18.61
CA GLN A 113 -9.79 25.54 -19.90
C GLN A 113 -8.48 25.91 -20.62
N GLN A 114 -8.08 25.11 -21.64
CA GLN A 114 -7.64 25.69 -22.93
C GLN A 114 -7.32 24.61 -23.96
N GLN A 115 -8.09 24.59 -25.04
CA GLN A 115 -7.90 23.79 -26.24
C GLN A 115 -6.75 24.38 -27.10
N GLN A 116 -5.52 24.21 -26.66
CA GLN A 116 -4.33 24.32 -27.52
C GLN A 116 -3.35 23.22 -27.11
N PRO A 117 -2.57 22.64 -28.05
CA PRO A 117 -1.57 21.64 -27.73
C PRO A 117 -0.42 22.32 -26.96
N ARG A 118 -0.61 22.54 -25.66
CA ARG A 118 0.44 22.93 -24.74
C ARG A 118 1.21 21.69 -24.33
N SER A 119 2.52 21.82 -24.15
CA SER A 119 3.35 20.81 -23.49
C SER A 119 2.68 20.41 -22.17
N GLN A 120 2.45 19.12 -21.97
CA GLN A 120 2.01 18.63 -20.66
C GLN A 120 3.20 18.74 -19.71
N GLU A 121 3.11 19.66 -18.76
CA GLU A 121 4.10 19.81 -17.68
C GLU A 121 3.64 18.98 -16.49
N SER A 122 4.49 18.08 -16.02
CA SER A 122 4.36 17.41 -14.74
C SER A 122 5.35 18.03 -13.76
N SER A 123 4.93 18.23 -12.52
CA SER A 123 5.80 18.79 -11.49
C SER A 123 5.79 17.92 -10.23
N GLY A 124 6.91 17.87 -9.56
CA GLY A 124 7.08 17.13 -8.31
C GLY A 124 8.36 17.54 -7.60
N SER A 125 8.73 16.75 -6.63
CA SER A 125 9.95 16.92 -5.84
C SER A 125 10.94 15.80 -6.08
N GLY A 126 12.16 16.01 -5.66
CA GLY A 126 13.21 15.02 -5.54
C GLY A 126 14.17 15.39 -4.44
N PHE A 127 15.16 14.55 -4.21
CA PHE A 127 16.24 14.88 -3.28
C PHE A 127 17.57 14.32 -3.77
N ILE A 128 18.62 15.11 -3.53
CA ILE A 128 19.98 14.82 -3.95
C ILE A 128 20.58 13.76 -3.00
N VAL A 129 21.07 12.67 -3.56
CA VAL A 129 21.60 11.52 -2.82
C VAL A 129 23.11 11.40 -2.88
N SER A 130 23.77 12.21 -3.74
CA SER A 130 25.23 12.20 -3.88
C SER A 130 25.77 13.60 -4.22
N ARG A 131 27.03 13.87 -3.82
CA ARG A 131 27.68 15.16 -4.05
C ARG A 131 27.92 15.49 -5.52
N ASP A 132 27.88 14.50 -6.39
CA ASP A 132 28.04 14.66 -7.84
C ASP A 132 26.71 14.81 -8.58
N GLY A 133 25.55 14.81 -7.85
CA GLY A 133 24.26 15.24 -8.39
C GLY A 133 23.33 14.11 -8.84
N TYR A 134 23.41 12.92 -8.27
CA TYR A 134 22.33 11.93 -8.38
C TYR A 134 21.15 12.35 -7.53
N ILE A 135 19.93 12.14 -8.04
CA ILE A 135 18.67 12.55 -7.43
C ILE A 135 17.71 11.36 -7.47
N LEU A 136 17.03 11.10 -6.36
CA LEU A 136 15.88 10.22 -6.26
C LEU A 136 14.58 10.99 -6.37
N THR A 137 13.61 10.43 -7.08
CA THR A 137 12.24 10.92 -7.22
C THR A 137 11.29 9.76 -7.55
N ASN A 138 10.00 10.05 -7.75
CA ASN A 138 9.05 9.07 -8.25
C ASN A 138 9.12 8.89 -9.78
N ASN A 139 8.81 7.67 -10.26
CA ASN A 139 8.70 7.41 -11.68
C ASN A 139 7.60 8.26 -12.33
N HIS A 140 6.42 8.35 -11.70
CA HIS A 140 5.29 9.09 -12.25
C HIS A 140 5.57 10.58 -12.45
N VAL A 141 6.51 11.18 -11.70
CA VAL A 141 6.93 12.58 -11.86
C VAL A 141 7.61 12.80 -13.22
N VAL A 142 8.39 11.82 -13.70
CA VAL A 142 9.20 11.93 -14.92
C VAL A 142 8.75 10.99 -16.05
N GLU A 143 7.64 10.28 -15.85
CA GLU A 143 7.14 9.31 -16.83
C GLU A 143 6.74 9.97 -18.14
N GLY A 144 7.34 9.50 -19.25
CA GLY A 144 7.07 10.02 -20.60
C GLY A 144 7.57 11.44 -20.84
N ALA A 145 8.42 11.99 -19.98
CA ALA A 145 9.04 13.30 -20.19
C ALA A 145 10.13 13.22 -21.27
N ASP A 146 10.11 14.19 -22.19
CA ASP A 146 11.16 14.39 -23.19
C ASP A 146 12.31 15.23 -22.61
N ARG A 147 11.99 16.09 -21.64
CA ARG A 147 12.93 16.98 -20.96
C ARG A 147 12.61 17.07 -19.48
N VAL A 148 13.65 17.01 -18.64
CA VAL A 148 13.52 17.15 -17.19
C VAL A 148 14.42 18.28 -16.71
N ARG A 149 13.87 19.21 -15.96
CA ARG A 149 14.59 20.29 -15.29
C ARG A 149 14.49 20.14 -13.78
N VAL A 150 15.60 20.43 -13.12
CA VAL A 150 15.72 20.38 -11.66
C VAL A 150 16.08 21.76 -11.15
N LYS A 151 15.30 22.29 -10.22
CA LYS A 151 15.55 23.57 -9.56
C LYS A 151 16.00 23.32 -8.12
N THR A 152 17.19 23.81 -7.80
CA THR A 152 17.80 23.72 -6.48
C THR A 152 17.38 24.87 -5.56
N LEU A 153 17.66 24.78 -4.25
CA LEU A 153 17.32 25.79 -3.25
C LEU A 153 17.82 27.20 -3.62
N ASP A 154 19.01 27.31 -4.21
CA ASP A 154 19.62 28.56 -4.69
C ASP A 154 18.97 29.09 -5.99
N ARG A 155 17.83 28.52 -6.39
CA ARG A 155 17.03 28.84 -7.58
C ARG A 155 17.74 28.59 -8.91
N ARG A 156 18.85 27.88 -8.93
CA ARG A 156 19.49 27.45 -10.16
C ARG A 156 18.68 26.35 -10.82
N VAL A 157 18.58 26.42 -12.15
CA VAL A 157 17.92 25.40 -12.96
C VAL A 157 18.98 24.57 -13.67
N HIS A 158 18.91 23.26 -13.50
CA HIS A 158 19.80 22.28 -14.11
C HIS A 158 19.00 21.40 -15.06
N GLU A 159 19.54 21.14 -16.25
CA GLU A 159 19.04 20.06 -17.10
C GLU A 159 19.38 18.72 -16.43
N ALA A 160 18.38 17.85 -16.30
CA ALA A 160 18.56 16.55 -15.70
C ALA A 160 18.44 15.45 -16.74
N ARG A 161 19.34 14.48 -16.64
CA ARG A 161 19.27 13.25 -17.42
C ARG A 161 18.60 12.15 -16.60
N ILE A 162 17.64 11.45 -17.17
CA ILE A 162 17.05 10.25 -16.56
C ILE A 162 18.07 9.12 -16.71
N ILE A 163 18.58 8.61 -15.58
CA ILE A 163 19.51 7.47 -15.53
C ILE A 163 18.73 6.17 -15.70
N GLY A 164 17.59 6.08 -15.06
CA GLY A 164 16.69 4.94 -15.17
C GLY A 164 15.39 5.16 -14.40
N ARG A 165 14.42 4.33 -14.69
CA ARG A 165 13.08 4.38 -14.09
C ARG A 165 12.58 2.98 -13.77
N ASP A 166 11.86 2.86 -12.70
CA ASP A 166 11.18 1.64 -12.32
C ASP A 166 9.70 1.90 -12.03
N PRO A 167 8.81 1.66 -13.01
CA PRO A 167 7.37 1.84 -12.83
C PRO A 167 6.76 0.96 -11.74
N THR A 168 7.33 -0.22 -11.48
CA THR A 168 6.82 -1.19 -10.50
C THR A 168 6.97 -0.70 -9.06
N THR A 169 8.05 0.03 -8.75
CA THR A 169 8.29 0.61 -7.43
C THR A 169 8.02 2.10 -7.38
N ASP A 170 7.64 2.69 -8.51
CA ASP A 170 7.46 4.13 -8.67
C ASP A 170 8.70 4.95 -8.29
N VAL A 171 9.90 4.46 -8.61
CA VAL A 171 11.19 5.12 -8.34
C VAL A 171 11.87 5.52 -9.66
N ALA A 172 12.46 6.70 -9.69
CA ALA A 172 13.32 7.17 -10.77
C ALA A 172 14.61 7.77 -10.23
N VAL A 173 15.68 7.64 -11.02
CA VAL A 173 16.99 8.22 -10.76
C VAL A 173 17.33 9.23 -11.83
N LEU A 174 17.64 10.44 -11.40
CA LEU A 174 18.08 11.53 -12.27
C LEU A 174 19.53 11.89 -11.98
N LYS A 175 20.17 12.56 -12.93
CA LYS A 175 21.53 13.10 -12.80
C LYS A 175 21.58 14.53 -13.33
N ILE A 176 22.03 15.44 -12.49
CA ILE A 176 22.40 16.81 -12.88
C ILE A 176 23.91 16.96 -12.89
N GLU A 177 24.41 17.84 -13.75
CA GLU A 177 25.84 18.14 -13.82
C GLU A 177 26.22 19.16 -12.74
N GLY A 178 27.33 18.91 -12.06
CA GLY A 178 27.87 19.76 -11.01
C GLY A 178 28.67 18.96 -9.98
N ARG A 179 29.15 19.65 -8.98
CA ARG A 179 29.93 19.08 -7.86
C ARG A 179 29.59 19.77 -6.56
N ASN A 180 29.85 19.08 -5.45
CA ASN A 180 29.65 19.58 -4.11
C ASN A 180 28.20 19.93 -3.73
N PHE A 181 27.25 19.21 -4.33
CA PHE A 181 25.85 19.29 -3.88
C PHE A 181 25.70 18.80 -2.44
N THR A 182 24.76 19.41 -1.71
CA THR A 182 24.32 18.87 -0.42
C THR A 182 23.53 17.60 -0.69
N ALA A 183 23.95 16.49 -0.09
CA ALA A 183 23.28 15.21 -0.22
C ALA A 183 22.64 14.81 1.11
N ILE A 184 21.52 14.07 1.02
CA ILE A 184 20.81 13.54 2.20
C ILE A 184 21.63 12.44 2.90
N THR A 185 21.24 12.14 4.13
CA THR A 185 21.66 10.93 4.84
C THR A 185 20.56 9.89 4.76
N PHE A 186 20.89 8.69 4.27
CA PHE A 186 19.97 7.56 4.27
C PHE A 186 19.76 7.03 5.69
N GLY A 187 18.49 6.85 6.08
CA GLY A 187 18.11 6.14 7.30
C GLY A 187 17.90 4.66 7.05
N ASP A 188 17.36 4.00 8.06
CA ASP A 188 17.00 2.58 8.03
C ASP A 188 15.51 2.45 8.36
N ASP A 189 14.68 2.31 7.31
CA ASP A 189 13.22 2.19 7.47
C ASP A 189 12.81 0.90 8.18
N GLU A 190 13.65 -0.14 8.21
CA GLU A 190 13.34 -1.38 8.94
C GLU A 190 13.32 -1.14 10.46
N LYS A 191 14.18 -0.24 10.97
CA LYS A 191 14.27 0.12 12.39
C LYS A 191 13.23 1.14 12.85
N VAL A 192 12.55 1.81 11.91
CA VAL A 192 11.51 2.79 12.23
C VAL A 192 10.31 2.09 12.87
N ARG A 193 9.78 2.67 13.94
CA ARG A 193 8.62 2.14 14.68
C ARG A 193 7.37 2.95 14.40
N ILE A 194 6.23 2.31 14.45
CA ILE A 194 4.93 2.97 14.41
C ILE A 194 4.83 3.95 15.58
N GLY A 195 4.36 5.18 15.32
CA GLY A 195 4.30 6.27 16.29
C GLY A 195 5.52 7.20 16.29
N GLU A 196 6.60 6.89 15.57
CA GLU A 196 7.75 7.80 15.44
C GLU A 196 7.39 9.02 14.59
N TRP A 197 7.86 10.21 15.01
CA TRP A 197 7.67 11.45 14.27
C TRP A 197 8.41 11.45 12.94
N VAL A 198 7.75 11.98 11.92
CA VAL A 198 8.31 12.16 10.58
C VAL A 198 7.93 13.51 9.99
N LEU A 199 8.78 13.99 9.07
CA LEU A 199 8.54 15.17 8.26
C LEU A 199 8.48 14.75 6.80
N ALA A 200 7.42 15.13 6.08
CA ALA A 200 7.37 15.03 4.64
C ALA A 200 7.73 16.39 4.04
N ILE A 201 8.77 16.40 3.20
CA ILE A 201 9.32 17.63 2.63
C ILE A 201 9.18 17.60 1.12
N GLY A 202 8.85 18.74 0.51
CA GLY A 202 8.79 18.89 -0.92
C GLY A 202 9.00 20.33 -1.36
N ASN A 203 9.09 20.52 -2.67
CA ASN A 203 9.23 21.83 -3.29
C ASN A 203 8.20 21.95 -4.44
N PRO A 204 6.91 22.14 -4.11
CA PRO A 204 5.87 22.21 -5.11
C PRO A 204 6.07 23.41 -6.04
N LEU A 205 6.06 23.16 -7.35
CA LEU A 205 6.11 24.20 -8.39
C LEU A 205 7.33 25.12 -8.30
N GLY A 206 8.36 24.77 -7.52
CA GLY A 206 9.54 25.62 -7.33
C GLY A 206 9.25 26.99 -6.69
N LEU A 207 8.09 27.13 -6.02
CA LEU A 207 7.68 28.38 -5.36
C LEU A 207 8.33 28.49 -3.98
N ASP A 208 7.97 27.61 -3.04
CA ASP A 208 8.55 27.56 -1.70
C ASP A 208 8.53 26.11 -1.16
N PHE A 209 9.48 25.80 -0.29
CA PHE A 209 9.53 24.49 0.35
C PHE A 209 8.33 24.29 1.28
N THR A 210 7.71 23.13 1.16
CA THR A 210 6.62 22.72 2.04
C THR A 210 7.10 21.61 2.95
N VAL A 211 6.86 21.78 4.24
CA VAL A 211 7.16 20.79 5.28
C VAL A 211 5.87 20.46 5.99
N THR A 212 5.54 19.19 6.06
CA THR A 212 4.42 18.69 6.86
C THR A 212 4.94 17.69 7.88
N ALA A 213 4.36 17.69 9.09
CA ALA A 213 4.74 16.80 10.17
C ALA A 213 3.62 15.81 10.49
N GLY A 214 4.00 14.63 10.90
CA GLY A 214 3.12 13.56 11.31
C GLY A 214 3.90 12.42 11.96
N ILE A 215 3.29 11.24 12.01
CA ILE A 215 3.92 10.03 12.54
C ILE A 215 3.91 8.89 11.51
N VAL A 216 4.70 7.88 11.74
CA VAL A 216 4.56 6.60 11.06
C VAL A 216 3.30 5.91 11.60
N SER A 217 2.24 5.86 10.78
CA SER A 217 0.95 5.28 11.17
C SER A 217 0.92 3.76 10.99
N ALA A 218 1.60 3.23 9.96
CA ALA A 218 1.74 1.79 9.71
C ALA A 218 2.96 1.50 8.81
N LYS A 219 3.34 0.22 8.73
CA LYS A 219 4.40 -0.27 7.84
C LYS A 219 3.93 -1.50 7.08
N GLY A 220 4.49 -1.74 5.90
CA GLY A 220 4.18 -2.93 5.11
C GLY A 220 2.78 -2.91 4.50
N ARG A 221 2.22 -1.71 4.21
CA ARG A 221 0.90 -1.59 3.60
C ARG A 221 0.96 -1.86 2.11
N GLY A 222 0.10 -2.78 1.65
CA GLY A 222 -0.26 -2.89 0.24
C GLY A 222 -1.37 -1.91 -0.09
N LEU A 223 -1.29 -1.27 -1.24
CA LEU A 223 -2.36 -0.43 -1.77
C LEU A 223 -3.22 -1.27 -2.71
N ALA A 224 -4.26 -1.90 -2.16
CA ALA A 224 -5.23 -2.65 -2.95
C ALA A 224 -5.84 -1.74 -4.03
N GLY A 225 -5.81 -2.19 -5.30
CA GLY A 225 -6.32 -1.44 -6.44
C GLY A 225 -5.29 -0.53 -7.14
N LEU A 226 -4.07 -0.37 -6.61
CA LEU A 226 -2.98 0.33 -7.28
C LEU A 226 -1.93 -0.61 -7.88
N ALA A 227 -2.04 -1.92 -7.62
CA ALA A 227 -1.15 -2.92 -8.20
C ALA A 227 -1.38 -3.00 -9.71
N ARG A 228 -0.33 -2.70 -10.50
CA ARG A 228 -0.32 -2.78 -11.97
C ARG A 228 0.20 -4.12 -12.48
N SER A 229 0.91 -4.86 -11.64
CA SER A 229 1.49 -6.16 -11.97
C SER A 229 1.53 -7.10 -10.77
N ASN A 230 1.73 -8.40 -11.02
CA ASN A 230 1.94 -9.41 -9.96
C ASN A 230 3.28 -9.21 -9.21
N TYR A 231 4.12 -8.29 -9.65
CA TYR A 231 5.43 -7.98 -9.06
C TYR A 231 5.46 -6.65 -8.31
N ASP A 232 4.31 -5.94 -8.24
CA ASP A 232 4.19 -4.67 -7.54
C ASP A 232 4.50 -4.84 -6.07
N ILE A 233 5.25 -3.89 -5.55
CA ILE A 233 5.73 -3.98 -4.19
C ILE A 233 4.73 -3.32 -3.25
N SER A 234 4.07 -4.14 -2.45
CA SER A 234 3.14 -3.74 -1.41
C SER A 234 3.86 -3.57 -0.06
N ASP A 235 4.72 -2.56 0.07
CA ASP A 235 5.53 -2.35 1.29
C ASP A 235 5.65 -0.87 1.64
N PHE A 236 4.55 -0.12 1.58
CA PHE A 236 4.58 1.31 1.88
C PHE A 236 4.66 1.61 3.38
N ILE A 237 5.37 2.70 3.72
CA ILE A 237 5.26 3.37 5.00
C ILE A 237 4.03 4.27 4.93
N GLN A 238 3.06 4.05 5.83
CA GLN A 238 1.90 4.92 5.97
C GLN A 238 2.20 6.03 6.99
N THR A 239 1.80 7.26 6.68
CA THR A 239 1.95 8.42 7.57
C THR A 239 0.70 9.32 7.52
N ASP A 240 0.46 10.05 8.59
CA ASP A 240 -0.51 11.15 8.65
C ASP A 240 0.14 12.53 8.42
N ALA A 241 1.45 12.58 8.14
CA ALA A 241 2.05 13.78 7.53
C ALA A 241 1.37 14.04 6.18
N ALA A 242 0.88 15.26 5.96
CA ALA A 242 0.10 15.57 4.78
C ALA A 242 0.94 15.44 3.50
N ILE A 243 0.59 14.48 2.67
CA ILE A 243 1.13 14.30 1.32
C ILE A 243 0.16 14.97 0.35
N ASN A 244 0.64 15.96 -0.36
CA ASN A 244 -0.13 16.70 -1.36
C ASN A 244 0.69 16.79 -2.65
N PRO A 245 0.04 17.15 -3.79
CA PRO A 245 0.78 17.43 -5.01
C PRO A 245 1.90 18.41 -4.81
N GLY A 246 3.05 18.01 -5.28
CA GLY A 246 4.27 18.77 -5.19
C GLY A 246 5.26 18.25 -4.14
N ASN A 247 4.83 17.55 -3.06
CA ASN A 247 5.80 16.84 -2.22
C ASN A 247 6.02 15.38 -2.63
N SER A 248 5.27 14.87 -3.63
CA SER A 248 5.57 13.57 -4.28
C SER A 248 6.98 13.57 -4.88
N GLY A 249 7.74 12.52 -4.61
CA GLY A 249 9.16 12.38 -4.96
C GLY A 249 10.12 13.01 -3.96
N GLY A 250 9.64 13.84 -3.04
CA GLY A 250 10.43 14.39 -1.94
C GLY A 250 10.66 13.38 -0.80
N PRO A 251 11.56 13.69 0.16
CA PRO A 251 11.91 12.78 1.24
C PRO A 251 10.87 12.76 2.36
N LEU A 252 10.66 11.56 2.94
CA LEU A 252 10.09 11.36 4.28
C LEU A 252 11.26 11.19 5.25
N VAL A 253 11.33 12.04 6.27
CA VAL A 253 12.50 12.17 7.16
C VAL A 253 12.10 11.84 8.59
N ASN A 254 12.94 11.11 9.31
CA ASN A 254 12.75 10.83 10.74
C ASN A 254 13.26 11.97 11.65
N ALA A 255 13.02 11.85 12.96
CA ALA A 255 13.44 12.84 13.94
C ALA A 255 14.98 12.99 14.10
N ARG A 256 15.78 12.17 13.41
CA ARG A 256 17.26 12.29 13.35
C ARG A 256 17.74 13.02 12.09
N GLY A 257 16.84 13.49 11.24
CA GLY A 257 17.19 14.08 9.94
C GLY A 257 17.63 13.06 8.89
N GLU A 258 17.28 11.78 9.06
CA GLU A 258 17.60 10.73 8.10
C GLU A 258 16.38 10.44 7.21
N VAL A 259 16.61 10.27 5.91
CA VAL A 259 15.54 9.93 4.98
C VAL A 259 15.19 8.45 5.12
N ILE A 260 13.92 8.17 5.43
CA ILE A 260 13.36 6.83 5.62
C ILE A 260 12.42 6.39 4.49
N GLY A 261 12.06 7.31 3.59
CA GLY A 261 11.20 7.00 2.45
C GLY A 261 11.12 8.11 1.42
N ILE A 262 10.47 7.80 0.29
CA ILE A 262 10.10 8.76 -0.77
C ILE A 262 8.59 8.98 -0.68
N ASN A 263 8.14 10.22 -0.48
CA ASN A 263 6.72 10.56 -0.51
C ASN A 263 6.14 10.21 -1.89
N SER A 264 5.08 9.41 -1.97
CA SER A 264 4.61 8.89 -3.27
C SER A 264 3.12 9.12 -3.49
N ALA A 265 2.26 8.62 -2.62
CA ALA A 265 0.83 8.51 -2.90
C ALA A 265 -0.05 8.90 -1.71
N ILE A 266 -1.31 9.16 -2.02
CA ILE A 266 -2.39 9.27 -1.04
C ILE A 266 -3.47 8.24 -1.37
N ALA A 267 -4.04 7.58 -0.34
CA ALA A 267 -5.28 6.84 -0.52
C ALA A 267 -6.44 7.82 -0.33
N SER A 268 -7.05 8.24 -1.41
CA SER A 268 -8.15 9.21 -1.38
C SER A 268 -9.11 8.95 -2.53
N GLN A 269 -10.41 8.99 -2.25
CA GLN A 269 -11.47 8.93 -3.27
C GLN A 269 -11.66 10.28 -3.97
N THR A 270 -11.19 11.37 -3.37
CA THR A 270 -11.36 12.74 -3.88
C THR A 270 -10.10 13.31 -4.53
N GLY A 271 -8.97 12.58 -4.51
CA GLY A 271 -7.67 13.09 -4.95
C GLY A 271 -6.97 14.04 -3.97
N PHE A 272 -7.62 14.42 -2.85
CA PHE A 272 -7.04 15.24 -1.80
C PHE A 272 -6.63 14.40 -0.60
N TYR A 273 -5.64 14.89 0.17
CA TYR A 273 -5.20 14.25 1.41
C TYR A 273 -6.37 14.05 2.38
N SER A 274 -6.56 12.83 2.83
CA SER A 274 -7.65 12.41 3.74
C SER A 274 -7.13 11.71 5.01
N GLY A 275 -5.89 12.00 5.42
CA GLY A 275 -5.26 11.38 6.60
C GLY A 275 -4.40 10.14 6.27
N TYR A 276 -4.29 9.76 5.01
CA TYR A 276 -3.52 8.58 4.58
C TYR A 276 -2.49 8.97 3.53
N GLY A 277 -1.27 9.25 3.97
CA GLY A 277 -0.10 9.42 3.12
C GLY A 277 0.72 8.14 3.06
N PHE A 278 1.41 7.90 1.93
CA PHE A 278 2.25 6.73 1.72
C PHE A 278 3.61 7.14 1.17
N ALA A 279 4.65 6.49 1.69
CA ALA A 279 6.01 6.66 1.21
C ALA A 279 6.64 5.32 0.86
N ILE A 280 7.44 5.30 -0.20
CA ILE A 280 8.24 4.15 -0.61
C ILE A 280 9.40 4.02 0.38
N PRO A 281 9.64 2.84 1.00
CA PRO A 281 10.75 2.64 1.93
C PRO A 281 12.10 2.97 1.30
N ILE A 282 12.97 3.62 2.05
CA ILE A 282 14.25 4.10 1.51
C ILE A 282 15.23 2.98 1.18
N THR A 283 15.19 1.86 1.92
CA THR A 283 16.02 0.69 1.62
C THR A 283 15.66 0.09 0.26
N LEU A 284 14.36 0.04 -0.07
CA LEU A 284 13.90 -0.35 -1.40
C LEU A 284 14.35 0.63 -2.48
N ALA A 285 14.12 1.94 -2.27
CA ALA A 285 14.49 2.97 -3.23
C ALA A 285 16.00 2.96 -3.51
N LYS A 286 16.83 2.72 -2.47
CA LYS A 286 18.28 2.60 -2.61
C LYS A 286 18.69 1.39 -3.45
N GLN A 287 18.08 0.22 -3.25
CA GLN A 287 18.36 -0.97 -4.06
C GLN A 287 18.01 -0.72 -5.54
N VAL A 288 16.83 -0.13 -5.79
CA VAL A 288 16.41 0.25 -7.15
C VAL A 288 17.40 1.25 -7.77
N MET A 289 17.81 2.26 -7.03
CA MET A 289 18.78 3.25 -7.46
C MET A 289 20.12 2.59 -7.85
N ASP A 290 20.64 1.72 -6.99
CA ASP A 290 21.91 1.04 -7.22
C ASP A 290 21.85 0.18 -8.50
N ASP A 291 20.75 -0.56 -8.74
CA ASP A 291 20.53 -1.33 -9.96
C ASP A 291 20.42 -0.43 -11.21
N LEU A 292 19.63 0.65 -11.12
CA LEU A 292 19.46 1.58 -12.24
C LEU A 292 20.78 2.27 -12.62
N ILE A 293 21.62 2.65 -11.65
CA ILE A 293 22.93 3.27 -11.92
C ILE A 293 23.91 2.26 -12.52
N GLN A 294 23.94 1.01 -12.01
CA GLN A 294 24.90 0.01 -12.43
C GLN A 294 24.50 -0.71 -13.72
N HIS A 295 23.22 -0.93 -13.95
CA HIS A 295 22.73 -1.81 -15.02
C HIS A 295 21.75 -1.15 -15.97
N GLY A 296 21.22 0.04 -15.66
CA GLY A 296 20.18 0.73 -16.42
C GLY A 296 18.77 0.14 -16.24
N GLU A 297 18.65 -1.02 -15.59
CA GLU A 297 17.38 -1.70 -15.32
C GLU A 297 17.41 -2.41 -13.95
N VAL A 298 16.24 -2.59 -13.33
CA VAL A 298 16.10 -3.31 -12.05
C VAL A 298 16.01 -4.81 -12.30
N ARG A 299 16.92 -5.59 -11.73
CA ARG A 299 16.98 -7.05 -11.88
C ARG A 299 16.32 -7.75 -10.70
N ARG A 300 15.05 -8.04 -10.82
CA ARG A 300 14.28 -8.72 -9.77
C ARG A 300 14.47 -10.22 -9.81
N ALA A 301 14.76 -10.80 -8.65
CA ALA A 301 14.74 -12.24 -8.44
C ALA A 301 13.34 -12.68 -8.00
N VAL A 302 12.78 -13.68 -8.67
CA VAL A 302 11.43 -14.18 -8.38
C VAL A 302 11.40 -15.69 -8.18
N ALA A 303 10.52 -16.14 -7.28
CA ALA A 303 10.24 -17.56 -7.07
C ALA A 303 9.21 -18.12 -8.08
N GLY A 304 8.62 -17.28 -8.92
CA GLY A 304 7.65 -17.67 -9.95
C GLY A 304 6.30 -18.08 -9.39
N VAL A 305 5.84 -17.42 -8.35
CA VAL A 305 4.51 -17.62 -7.73
C VAL A 305 3.77 -16.31 -7.55
N SER A 306 2.45 -16.36 -7.67
CA SER A 306 1.54 -15.36 -7.13
C SER A 306 1.31 -15.66 -5.65
N ILE A 307 1.34 -14.63 -4.83
CA ILE A 307 1.22 -14.73 -3.37
C ILE A 307 0.14 -13.81 -2.84
N GLY A 308 -0.39 -14.12 -1.65
CA GLY A 308 -1.42 -13.31 -0.99
C GLY A 308 -1.38 -13.44 0.52
N GLU A 309 -2.16 -12.59 1.17
CA GLU A 309 -2.34 -12.64 2.62
C GLU A 309 -3.10 -13.91 3.02
N VAL A 310 -2.84 -14.39 4.23
CA VAL A 310 -3.45 -15.60 4.80
C VAL A 310 -4.81 -15.26 5.39
N THR A 311 -5.85 -15.97 4.99
CA THR A 311 -7.19 -15.86 5.62
C THR A 311 -7.30 -16.79 6.85
N PRO A 312 -8.31 -16.57 7.74
CA PRO A 312 -8.57 -17.50 8.85
C PRO A 312 -8.75 -18.95 8.40
N GLU A 313 -9.40 -19.18 7.26
CA GLU A 313 -9.62 -20.51 6.69
C GLU A 313 -8.32 -21.13 6.17
N ASP A 314 -7.46 -20.31 5.53
CA ASP A 314 -6.15 -20.77 5.06
C ASP A 314 -5.27 -21.21 6.23
N ALA A 315 -5.23 -20.43 7.33
CA ALA A 315 -4.50 -20.78 8.54
C ALA A 315 -5.01 -22.08 9.17
N GLN A 316 -6.33 -22.24 9.26
CA GLN A 316 -6.97 -23.44 9.81
C GLN A 316 -6.64 -24.69 8.97
N VAL A 317 -6.75 -24.61 7.64
CA VAL A 317 -6.43 -25.71 6.71
C VAL A 317 -4.94 -26.08 6.77
N ALA A 318 -4.07 -25.07 6.87
CA ALA A 318 -2.63 -25.28 7.01
C ALA A 318 -2.22 -25.83 8.39
N GLY A 319 -3.11 -25.80 9.39
CA GLY A 319 -2.82 -26.23 10.77
C GLY A 319 -2.04 -25.18 11.58
N LEU A 320 -2.12 -23.91 11.19
CA LEU A 320 -1.54 -22.80 11.93
C LEU A 320 -2.43 -22.39 13.11
N ARG A 321 -1.79 -22.00 14.23
CA ARG A 321 -2.51 -21.48 15.42
C ARG A 321 -2.87 -20.01 15.30
N GLU A 322 -2.13 -19.28 14.48
CA GLU A 322 -2.27 -17.84 14.26
C GLU A 322 -2.43 -17.56 12.76
N ILE A 323 -3.11 -16.45 12.43
CA ILE A 323 -3.23 -15.98 11.05
C ILE A 323 -1.93 -15.24 10.73
N THR A 324 -0.99 -15.95 10.13
CA THR A 324 0.36 -15.44 9.83
C THR A 324 0.92 -16.15 8.60
N GLY A 325 1.90 -15.54 7.95
CA GLY A 325 2.55 -16.10 6.78
C GLY A 325 2.05 -15.53 5.46
N VAL A 326 2.46 -16.17 4.38
CA VAL A 326 2.12 -15.80 3.00
C VAL A 326 1.62 -17.02 2.26
N LYS A 327 0.40 -16.92 1.74
CA LYS A 327 -0.21 -17.98 0.93
C LYS A 327 0.35 -17.97 -0.48
N VAL A 328 0.79 -19.12 -0.95
CA VAL A 328 1.05 -19.36 -2.38
C VAL A 328 -0.29 -19.55 -3.07
N GLN A 329 -0.66 -18.63 -3.97
CA GLN A 329 -1.95 -18.65 -4.66
C GLN A 329 -1.87 -19.47 -5.96
N ALA A 330 -0.85 -19.17 -6.77
CA ALA A 330 -0.71 -19.75 -8.11
C ALA A 330 0.76 -19.74 -8.54
N TYR A 331 1.09 -20.50 -9.58
CA TYR A 331 2.36 -20.36 -10.29
C TYR A 331 2.26 -19.23 -11.33
N SER A 332 3.35 -18.47 -11.51
CA SER A 332 3.43 -17.42 -12.54
C SER A 332 3.71 -17.97 -13.94
N GLY A 333 3.71 -19.28 -14.12
CA GLY A 333 3.93 -19.98 -15.39
C GLY A 333 4.32 -21.43 -15.18
N ASN A 334 4.34 -22.20 -16.26
CA ASN A 334 4.59 -23.65 -16.24
C ASN A 334 6.04 -24.02 -15.86
N ASP A 335 6.98 -23.08 -15.96
CA ASP A 335 8.40 -23.26 -15.59
C ASP A 335 8.77 -22.50 -14.30
N SER A 336 7.84 -22.46 -13.35
CA SER A 336 8.04 -21.79 -12.08
C SER A 336 9.17 -22.45 -11.25
N PRO A 337 10.13 -21.67 -10.71
CA PRO A 337 11.11 -22.18 -9.75
C PRO A 337 10.50 -22.83 -8.52
N ALA A 338 9.42 -22.26 -7.99
CA ALA A 338 8.70 -22.82 -6.85
C ALA A 338 8.07 -24.17 -7.17
N LEU A 339 7.49 -24.34 -8.38
CA LEU A 339 6.98 -25.64 -8.84
C LEU A 339 8.11 -26.69 -8.89
N ARG A 340 9.28 -26.33 -9.45
CA ARG A 340 10.44 -27.24 -9.48
C ARG A 340 10.97 -27.60 -8.10
N ALA A 341 10.83 -26.70 -7.13
CA ALA A 341 11.21 -26.93 -5.74
C ALA A 341 10.16 -27.73 -4.95
N GLY A 342 8.97 -28.02 -5.53
CA GLY A 342 7.90 -28.77 -4.90
C GLY A 342 6.97 -27.95 -4.00
N ILE A 343 7.00 -26.63 -4.08
CA ILE A 343 6.00 -25.74 -3.47
C ILE A 343 4.70 -25.89 -4.26
N GLU A 344 3.57 -25.99 -3.57
CA GLU A 344 2.24 -26.14 -4.18
C GLU A 344 1.36 -24.92 -3.84
N PRO A 345 0.41 -24.53 -4.71
CA PRO A 345 -0.65 -23.61 -4.33
C PRO A 345 -1.36 -24.07 -3.06
N GLY A 346 -1.64 -23.15 -2.14
CA GLY A 346 -2.18 -23.43 -0.81
C GLY A 346 -1.12 -23.58 0.29
N ASP A 347 0.17 -23.70 -0.04
CA ASP A 347 1.25 -23.63 0.96
C ASP A 347 1.25 -22.24 1.63
N ILE A 348 1.51 -22.21 2.94
CA ILE A 348 1.67 -20.97 3.69
C ILE A 348 3.13 -20.84 4.12
N ILE A 349 3.84 -19.92 3.50
CA ILE A 349 5.25 -19.60 3.79
C ILE A 349 5.30 -18.82 5.10
N THR A 350 6.03 -19.33 6.10
CA THR A 350 6.18 -18.69 7.41
C THR A 350 7.61 -18.28 7.74
N LYS A 351 8.60 -18.75 6.95
CA LYS A 351 9.99 -18.26 7.03
C LYS A 351 10.64 -18.22 5.65
N ALA A 352 11.59 -17.29 5.49
CA ALA A 352 12.45 -17.21 4.33
C ALA A 352 13.88 -16.90 4.81
N ASP A 353 14.87 -17.73 4.46
CA ASP A 353 16.26 -17.69 4.96
C ASP A 353 16.33 -17.54 6.50
N GLY A 354 15.53 -18.32 7.22
CA GLY A 354 15.44 -18.30 8.70
C GLY A 354 14.72 -17.08 9.30
N ARG A 355 14.39 -16.05 8.51
CA ARG A 355 13.64 -14.87 8.96
C ARG A 355 12.14 -15.17 8.97
N ALA A 356 11.44 -14.74 10.02
CA ALA A 356 9.99 -14.87 10.10
C ALA A 356 9.31 -14.07 8.97
N VAL A 357 8.30 -14.70 8.37
CA VAL A 357 7.44 -14.12 7.32
C VAL A 357 6.02 -14.15 7.84
N ASP A 358 5.51 -13.01 8.25
CA ASP A 358 4.16 -12.84 8.82
C ASP A 358 3.15 -12.28 7.81
N ARG A 359 3.63 -11.69 6.71
CA ARG A 359 2.84 -11.03 5.66
C ARG A 359 3.60 -10.97 4.33
N VAL A 360 2.90 -10.60 3.26
CA VAL A 360 3.45 -10.52 1.89
C VAL A 360 4.68 -9.61 1.83
N SER A 361 4.63 -8.42 2.42
CA SER A 361 5.76 -7.49 2.40
C SER A 361 7.03 -8.03 3.07
N ALA A 362 6.89 -8.87 4.11
CA ALA A 362 8.03 -9.51 4.77
C ALA A 362 8.75 -10.50 3.85
N LEU A 363 8.00 -11.33 3.12
CA LEU A 363 8.57 -12.23 2.11
C LEU A 363 9.26 -11.45 0.98
N GLN A 364 8.57 -10.44 0.47
CA GLN A 364 9.12 -9.59 -0.59
C GLN A 364 10.43 -8.92 -0.18
N ARG A 365 10.58 -8.46 1.08
CA ARG A 365 11.85 -7.90 1.57
C ARG A 365 13.00 -8.89 1.52
N VAL A 366 12.77 -10.15 1.90
CA VAL A 366 13.82 -11.18 1.82
C VAL A 366 14.21 -11.41 0.36
N LEU A 367 13.23 -11.54 -0.54
CA LEU A 367 13.49 -11.80 -1.97
C LEU A 367 14.18 -10.63 -2.67
N ARG A 368 13.90 -9.37 -2.28
CA ARG A 368 14.59 -8.18 -2.81
C ARG A 368 16.11 -8.21 -2.58
N GLY A 369 16.55 -8.74 -1.44
CA GLY A 369 17.98 -8.88 -1.14
C GLY A 369 18.69 -9.92 -2.00
N LYS A 370 17.97 -10.65 -2.88
CA LYS A 370 18.51 -11.72 -3.74
C LYS A 370 18.68 -11.25 -5.17
N LYS A 371 19.59 -11.94 -5.88
CA LYS A 371 19.81 -11.77 -7.32
C LYS A 371 19.26 -12.97 -8.08
N PRO A 372 18.91 -12.83 -9.37
CA PRO A 372 18.62 -13.98 -10.21
C PRO A 372 19.77 -14.99 -10.19
N GLY A 373 19.42 -16.25 -9.94
CA GLY A 373 20.39 -17.35 -9.74
C GLY A 373 20.65 -17.69 -8.27
N ASP A 374 20.37 -16.79 -7.33
CA ASP A 374 20.47 -17.06 -5.89
C ASP A 374 19.43 -18.09 -5.45
N THR A 375 19.70 -18.74 -4.32
CA THR A 375 18.80 -19.67 -3.68
C THR A 375 18.20 -19.04 -2.42
N VAL A 376 16.91 -19.26 -2.20
CA VAL A 376 16.21 -18.91 -0.96
C VAL A 376 15.66 -20.17 -0.32
N GLU A 377 15.84 -20.32 0.99
CA GLU A 377 15.22 -21.37 1.78
C GLU A 377 13.86 -20.87 2.28
N LEU A 378 12.77 -21.57 1.93
CA LEU A 378 11.41 -21.25 2.33
C LEU A 378 10.86 -22.37 3.23
N GLU A 379 10.43 -22.01 4.46
CA GLU A 379 9.69 -22.90 5.36
C GLU A 379 8.19 -22.61 5.19
N ALA A 380 7.43 -23.63 4.85
CA ALA A 380 5.99 -23.51 4.64
C ALA A 380 5.18 -24.60 5.33
N TRP A 381 3.91 -24.32 5.59
CA TRP A 381 2.93 -25.24 6.13
C TRP A 381 1.98 -25.72 5.03
N ARG A 382 1.78 -27.05 4.99
CA ARG A 382 0.87 -27.74 4.06
C ARG A 382 0.07 -28.78 4.84
N TYR A 383 -1.23 -28.59 5.01
CA TYR A 383 -2.15 -29.53 5.70
C TYR A 383 -1.59 -30.06 7.04
N GLY A 384 -1.21 -29.16 7.94
CA GLY A 384 -0.69 -29.50 9.27
C GLY A 384 0.77 -29.97 9.29
N THR A 385 1.44 -30.04 8.13
CA THR A 385 2.84 -30.49 8.03
C THR A 385 3.74 -29.32 7.63
N ARG A 386 4.83 -29.11 8.39
CA ARG A 386 5.87 -28.16 8.05
C ARG A 386 6.85 -28.76 7.05
N LYS A 387 7.17 -28.02 6.00
CA LYS A 387 8.10 -28.40 4.93
C LYS A 387 9.10 -27.29 4.69
N THR A 388 10.30 -27.64 4.23
CA THR A 388 11.34 -26.71 3.84
C THR A 388 11.67 -26.94 2.38
N PHE A 389 11.78 -25.85 1.62
CA PHE A 389 12.03 -25.85 0.18
C PHE A 389 13.23 -24.95 -0.14
N SER A 390 14.13 -25.44 -1.01
CA SER A 390 15.24 -24.67 -1.53
C SER A 390 14.88 -24.20 -2.95
N VAL A 391 14.61 -22.92 -3.12
CA VAL A 391 14.13 -22.35 -4.38
C VAL A 391 15.22 -21.55 -5.04
N ARG A 392 15.67 -21.96 -6.22
CA ARG A 392 16.60 -21.19 -7.04
C ARG A 392 15.83 -20.13 -7.83
N LEU A 393 16.05 -18.88 -7.49
CA LEU A 393 15.34 -17.73 -8.07
C LEU A 393 15.77 -17.48 -9.52
N ILE A 394 14.84 -16.99 -10.33
CA ILE A 394 15.09 -16.55 -11.72
C ILE A 394 14.86 -15.05 -11.85
N ALA A 395 15.29 -14.46 -12.96
CA ALA A 395 14.93 -13.08 -13.29
C ALA A 395 13.43 -12.98 -13.54
N ALA A 396 12.80 -11.92 -13.02
CA ALA A 396 11.42 -11.63 -13.35
C ALA A 396 11.26 -11.47 -14.87
N PRO A 397 10.20 -12.03 -15.47
CA PRO A 397 9.88 -11.76 -16.87
C PRO A 397 9.75 -10.24 -17.09
N ARG A 398 10.20 -9.75 -18.25
CA ARG A 398 9.96 -8.36 -18.63
C ARG A 398 8.47 -8.18 -18.84
N ASP A 399 7.88 -7.28 -18.06
CA ASP A 399 6.42 -7.03 -18.09
C ASP A 399 6.07 -6.30 -19.39
N ASN A 400 5.42 -6.98 -20.32
CA ASN A 400 4.92 -6.38 -21.57
C ASN A 400 3.53 -5.75 -21.40
N GLY A 401 3.13 -5.41 -20.17
CA GLY A 401 1.97 -4.55 -19.89
C GLY A 401 0.59 -5.17 -20.16
N LEU A 402 0.43 -6.49 -20.01
CA LEU A 402 -0.89 -7.14 -20.12
C LEU A 402 -1.47 -7.43 -18.73
N VAL A 403 -2.23 -6.47 -18.20
CA VAL A 403 -3.20 -6.74 -17.13
C VAL A 403 -4.42 -7.39 -17.79
N ALA A 404 -4.72 -8.63 -17.40
CA ALA A 404 -5.97 -9.27 -17.81
C ALA A 404 -7.14 -8.54 -17.13
N ASP A 405 -7.90 -7.82 -17.92
CA ASP A 405 -9.14 -7.15 -17.51
C ASP A 405 -10.19 -8.23 -17.19
N ALA A 406 -10.68 -8.25 -15.95
CA ALA A 406 -11.78 -9.11 -15.53
C ALA A 406 -13.09 -8.53 -16.10
N GLY A 407 -13.40 -8.88 -17.34
CA GLY A 407 -14.64 -8.48 -18.01
C GLY A 407 -15.85 -9.14 -17.37
N SER A 408 -16.83 -8.34 -17.03
CA SER A 408 -18.19 -8.77 -16.65
C SER A 408 -18.90 -9.48 -17.81
N GLU A 409 -19.31 -10.73 -17.61
CA GLU A 409 -20.09 -11.51 -18.57
C GLU A 409 -21.55 -11.68 -18.14
N GLU A 410 -22.42 -11.76 -19.16
CA GLU A 410 -23.86 -11.98 -19.07
C GLU A 410 -24.24 -13.30 -18.39
N LYS A 411 -25.39 -13.30 -17.69
CA LYS A 411 -25.94 -14.42 -16.95
C LYS A 411 -26.45 -15.52 -17.91
N PRO A 412 -26.03 -16.79 -17.73
CA PRO A 412 -26.74 -17.95 -18.23
C PRO A 412 -27.70 -18.53 -17.20
N ASP A 413 -28.73 -19.23 -17.65
CA ASP A 413 -29.74 -19.93 -16.83
C ASP A 413 -29.11 -20.96 -15.90
N ALA A 414 -29.46 -20.90 -14.62
CA ALA A 414 -28.82 -21.60 -13.54
C ALA A 414 -29.21 -23.08 -13.44
N SER A 415 -28.21 -23.94 -13.31
CA SER A 415 -28.31 -25.34 -12.84
C SER A 415 -28.25 -25.41 -11.29
N PRO A 416 -28.63 -26.57 -10.67
CA PRO A 416 -28.90 -26.66 -9.24
C PRO A 416 -27.72 -26.20 -8.36
N THR A 417 -28.03 -25.32 -7.44
CA THR A 417 -27.13 -24.68 -6.48
C THR A 417 -26.68 -25.67 -5.42
N HIS A 418 -25.37 -25.73 -5.11
CA HIS A 418 -24.86 -26.35 -3.86
C HIS A 418 -25.10 -25.40 -2.71
N SER A 419 -26.26 -25.51 -2.07
CA SER A 419 -26.80 -24.56 -1.10
C SER A 419 -25.88 -24.26 0.11
N ARG A 420 -24.99 -25.20 0.51
CA ARG A 420 -24.05 -24.99 1.62
C ARG A 420 -22.84 -24.14 1.29
N LEU A 421 -22.49 -23.99 0.02
CA LEU A 421 -21.38 -23.18 -0.45
C LEU A 421 -21.87 -21.93 -1.18
N GLY A 422 -23.13 -21.89 -1.58
CA GLY A 422 -23.74 -20.80 -2.35
C GLY A 422 -23.15 -20.66 -3.76
N ILE A 423 -22.93 -21.79 -4.45
CA ILE A 423 -22.45 -21.82 -5.83
C ILE A 423 -23.36 -22.68 -6.71
N ALA A 424 -23.58 -22.23 -7.93
CA ALA A 424 -24.09 -23.07 -9.00
C ALA A 424 -22.93 -23.49 -9.91
N VAL A 425 -22.92 -24.74 -10.36
CA VAL A 425 -21.87 -25.27 -11.21
C VAL A 425 -22.46 -25.97 -12.43
N GLU A 426 -21.71 -25.95 -13.52
CA GLU A 426 -22.06 -26.59 -14.78
C GLU A 426 -20.84 -27.30 -15.40
N PRO A 427 -21.03 -28.25 -16.34
CA PRO A 427 -19.93 -28.75 -17.14
C PRO A 427 -19.26 -27.63 -17.93
N VAL A 428 -17.92 -27.67 -18.06
CA VAL A 428 -17.20 -26.66 -18.84
C VAL A 428 -17.66 -26.73 -20.31
N PRO A 429 -18.18 -25.64 -20.90
CA PRO A 429 -18.64 -25.64 -22.29
C PRO A 429 -17.48 -25.95 -23.25
N ALA A 430 -17.73 -26.80 -24.25
CA ALA A 430 -16.70 -27.18 -25.23
C ALA A 430 -16.14 -26.00 -26.03
N GLU A 431 -16.92 -24.94 -26.20
CA GLU A 431 -16.50 -23.69 -26.82
C GLU A 431 -15.47 -22.95 -25.94
N LEU A 432 -15.69 -22.89 -24.62
CA LEU A 432 -14.76 -22.28 -23.67
C LEU A 432 -13.45 -23.08 -23.60
N VAL A 433 -13.53 -24.42 -23.62
CA VAL A 433 -12.33 -25.28 -23.66
C VAL A 433 -11.47 -24.96 -24.86
N ARG A 434 -12.07 -24.73 -26.03
CA ARG A 434 -11.37 -24.39 -27.27
C ARG A 434 -10.85 -22.94 -27.26
N ALA A 435 -11.68 -21.99 -26.88
CA ALA A 435 -11.37 -20.56 -26.90
C ALA A 435 -10.25 -20.21 -25.90
N ALA A 436 -10.35 -20.70 -24.66
CA ALA A 436 -9.37 -20.49 -23.61
C ALA A 436 -8.25 -21.54 -23.57
N ARG A 437 -8.22 -22.49 -24.53
CA ARG A 437 -7.22 -23.57 -24.61
C ARG A 437 -7.01 -24.30 -23.29
N ILE A 438 -8.11 -24.63 -22.56
CA ILE A 438 -8.03 -25.25 -21.25
C ILE A 438 -7.34 -26.63 -21.36
N PRO A 439 -6.20 -26.85 -20.68
CA PRO A 439 -5.51 -28.14 -20.67
C PRO A 439 -6.42 -29.27 -20.15
N GLU A 440 -6.20 -30.50 -20.63
CA GLU A 440 -7.04 -31.64 -20.28
C GLU A 440 -7.06 -31.93 -18.77
N GLU A 441 -5.93 -31.75 -18.10
CA GLU A 441 -5.79 -31.92 -16.65
C GLU A 441 -6.62 -30.93 -15.83
N TYR A 442 -7.04 -29.80 -16.40
CA TYR A 442 -7.83 -28.77 -15.73
C TYR A 442 -9.29 -28.70 -16.19
N ARG A 443 -9.75 -29.70 -16.94
CA ARG A 443 -11.15 -29.86 -17.27
C ARG A 443 -11.91 -30.40 -16.08
N GLY A 444 -12.73 -29.58 -15.45
CA GLY A 444 -13.53 -29.90 -14.28
C GLY A 444 -14.97 -29.40 -14.42
N VAL A 445 -15.52 -28.80 -13.39
CA VAL A 445 -16.83 -28.13 -13.40
C VAL A 445 -16.65 -26.62 -13.28
N ARG A 446 -17.36 -25.86 -14.12
CA ARG A 446 -17.32 -24.40 -14.11
C ARG A 446 -18.28 -23.86 -13.06
N VAL A 447 -17.86 -22.83 -12.33
CA VAL A 447 -18.73 -22.03 -11.47
C VAL A 447 -19.59 -21.14 -12.39
N ALA A 448 -20.89 -21.39 -12.43
CA ALA A 448 -21.86 -20.66 -13.22
C ALA A 448 -22.40 -19.44 -12.46
N GLU A 449 -22.58 -19.57 -11.13
CA GLU A 449 -23.09 -18.51 -10.26
C GLU A 449 -22.48 -18.59 -8.87
N VAL A 450 -22.31 -17.44 -8.22
CA VAL A 450 -21.95 -17.32 -6.80
C VAL A 450 -23.03 -16.46 -6.16
N GLU A 451 -23.75 -17.03 -5.16
CA GLU A 451 -24.84 -16.33 -4.49
C GLU A 451 -24.30 -15.19 -3.62
N PRO A 452 -24.87 -13.96 -3.74
CA PRO A 452 -24.51 -12.86 -2.86
C PRO A 452 -24.75 -13.19 -1.38
N GLY A 453 -23.80 -12.82 -0.51
CA GLY A 453 -23.83 -13.14 0.92
C GLY A 453 -23.48 -14.59 1.24
N SER A 454 -23.10 -15.40 0.25
CA SER A 454 -22.72 -16.80 0.45
C SER A 454 -21.27 -16.95 0.94
N PRO A 455 -20.89 -18.14 1.46
CA PRO A 455 -19.52 -18.45 1.85
C PRO A 455 -18.50 -18.33 0.72
N SER A 456 -18.93 -18.50 -0.52
CA SER A 456 -18.08 -18.43 -1.71
C SER A 456 -17.91 -17.03 -2.27
N GLU A 457 -18.69 -16.05 -1.81
CA GLU A 457 -18.57 -14.66 -2.28
C GLU A 457 -17.19 -14.09 -2.00
N GLY A 458 -16.57 -13.46 -3.00
CA GLY A 458 -15.21 -12.93 -2.92
C GLY A 458 -14.08 -13.97 -2.87
N ARG A 459 -14.42 -15.28 -2.96
CA ARG A 459 -13.47 -16.39 -2.95
C ARG A 459 -13.44 -17.14 -4.26
N LEU A 460 -14.60 -17.53 -4.75
CA LEU A 460 -14.81 -18.09 -6.09
C LEU A 460 -15.41 -17.03 -6.99
N ASN A 461 -15.02 -17.06 -8.25
CA ASN A 461 -15.58 -16.19 -9.28
C ASN A 461 -16.37 -17.01 -10.29
N VAL A 462 -17.38 -16.39 -10.87
CA VAL A 462 -18.05 -16.96 -12.04
C VAL A 462 -17.00 -17.20 -13.14
N GLY A 463 -16.99 -18.40 -13.71
CA GLY A 463 -15.98 -18.81 -14.71
C GLY A 463 -14.82 -19.62 -14.15
N ASP A 464 -14.57 -19.65 -12.84
CA ASP A 464 -13.59 -20.55 -12.22
C ASP A 464 -13.96 -22.01 -12.51
N VAL A 465 -12.97 -22.86 -12.80
CA VAL A 465 -13.17 -24.30 -13.03
C VAL A 465 -12.66 -25.07 -11.81
N ILE A 466 -13.54 -25.74 -11.09
CA ILE A 466 -13.19 -26.60 -9.96
C ILE A 466 -12.63 -27.91 -10.52
N VAL A 467 -11.37 -28.21 -10.20
CA VAL A 467 -10.63 -29.35 -10.76
C VAL A 467 -10.47 -30.48 -9.75
N GLN A 468 -10.22 -30.14 -8.48
CA GLN A 468 -10.01 -31.12 -7.43
C GLN A 468 -10.52 -30.62 -6.07
N ILE A 469 -10.90 -31.57 -5.21
CA ILE A 469 -11.15 -31.34 -3.78
C ILE A 469 -9.91 -31.80 -3.00
N LEU A 470 -9.41 -30.94 -2.15
CA LEU A 470 -8.18 -31.15 -1.37
C LEU A 470 -8.52 -31.44 0.11
N PRO A 471 -7.65 -32.07 0.90
CA PRO A 471 -6.28 -32.50 0.57
C PRO A 471 -6.20 -33.85 -0.17
N ALA A 472 -7.31 -34.60 -0.27
CA ALA A 472 -7.33 -35.95 -0.86
C ALA A 472 -7.02 -35.94 -2.39
N LYS A 473 -6.93 -34.77 -3.02
CA LYS A 473 -6.73 -34.59 -4.47
C LYS A 473 -7.78 -35.33 -5.33
N THR A 474 -9.01 -35.39 -4.81
CA THR A 474 -10.14 -36.04 -5.51
C THR A 474 -10.49 -35.24 -6.75
N LYS A 475 -10.34 -35.83 -7.94
CA LYS A 475 -10.66 -35.17 -9.21
C LYS A 475 -12.16 -34.90 -9.32
N VAL A 476 -12.50 -33.74 -9.87
CA VAL A 476 -13.88 -33.32 -10.16
C VAL A 476 -14.01 -33.17 -11.67
N MET A 477 -14.60 -34.17 -12.32
CA MET A 477 -14.81 -34.19 -13.77
C MET A 477 -16.25 -33.89 -14.16
N SER A 478 -17.17 -33.97 -13.19
CA SER A 478 -18.61 -33.74 -13.40
C SER A 478 -19.25 -33.11 -12.15
N THR A 479 -20.44 -32.54 -12.32
CA THR A 479 -21.25 -32.01 -11.21
C THR A 479 -21.57 -33.11 -10.19
N ALA A 480 -21.76 -34.37 -10.64
CA ALA A 480 -21.96 -35.52 -9.74
C ALA A 480 -20.70 -35.85 -8.91
N ASP A 481 -19.49 -35.65 -9.46
CA ASP A 481 -18.25 -35.86 -8.68
C ASP A 481 -18.11 -34.80 -7.59
N LEU A 482 -18.45 -33.56 -7.90
CA LEU A 482 -18.46 -32.47 -6.92
C LEU A 482 -19.49 -32.76 -5.81
N GLN A 483 -20.71 -33.18 -6.17
CA GLN A 483 -21.75 -33.53 -5.21
C GLN A 483 -21.28 -34.65 -4.27
N ARG A 484 -20.74 -35.74 -4.81
CA ARG A 484 -20.20 -36.87 -4.02
C ARG A 484 -19.05 -36.42 -3.12
N GLY A 485 -18.17 -35.56 -3.61
CA GLY A 485 -17.05 -35.03 -2.82
C GLY A 485 -17.48 -34.09 -1.70
N LEU A 486 -18.67 -33.50 -1.81
CA LEU A 486 -19.28 -32.64 -0.79
C LEU A 486 -20.28 -33.39 0.12
N GLU A 487 -20.62 -34.64 -0.20
CA GLU A 487 -21.39 -35.51 0.69
C GLU A 487 -20.68 -35.69 2.04
N GLY A 488 -21.35 -35.32 3.13
CA GLY A 488 -20.78 -35.43 4.48
C GLY A 488 -20.08 -34.18 4.99
N VAL A 489 -19.87 -33.14 4.17
CA VAL A 489 -19.36 -31.84 4.65
C VAL A 489 -20.35 -31.24 5.64
N ARG A 490 -19.85 -30.92 6.85
CA ARG A 490 -20.66 -30.38 7.95
C ARG A 490 -20.64 -28.87 7.93
N ASN A 491 -21.67 -28.27 8.56
CA ASN A 491 -21.69 -26.85 8.81
C ASN A 491 -20.45 -26.39 9.59
N GLY A 492 -19.77 -25.32 9.13
CA GLY A 492 -18.54 -24.80 9.70
C GLY A 492 -17.26 -25.49 9.21
N GLU A 493 -17.36 -26.61 8.49
CA GLU A 493 -16.20 -27.30 7.91
C GLU A 493 -15.65 -26.54 6.70
N ILE A 494 -14.34 -26.56 6.51
CA ILE A 494 -13.69 -25.89 5.37
C ILE A 494 -13.44 -26.91 4.27
N VAL A 495 -13.92 -26.57 3.07
CA VAL A 495 -13.65 -27.31 1.84
C VAL A 495 -12.59 -26.55 1.05
N SER A 496 -11.56 -27.27 0.63
CA SER A 496 -10.46 -26.71 -0.18
C SER A 496 -10.60 -27.19 -1.61
N PHE A 497 -10.59 -26.26 -2.56
CA PHE A 497 -10.65 -26.57 -3.99
C PHE A 497 -9.36 -26.15 -4.68
N LEU A 498 -8.84 -27.03 -5.53
CA LEU A 498 -7.95 -26.61 -6.61
C LEU A 498 -8.84 -26.14 -7.76
N ILE A 499 -8.70 -24.90 -8.14
CA ILE A 499 -9.42 -24.28 -9.24
C ILE A 499 -8.46 -23.92 -10.39
N TYR A 500 -8.98 -23.86 -11.61
CA TYR A 500 -8.33 -23.29 -12.77
C TYR A 500 -9.11 -22.07 -13.24
N ARG A 501 -8.43 -20.94 -13.44
CA ARG A 501 -8.98 -19.68 -13.96
C ARG A 501 -8.58 -19.54 -15.41
N PRO A 502 -9.50 -19.76 -16.35
CA PRO A 502 -9.20 -19.61 -17.77
C PRO A 502 -8.85 -18.14 -18.11
N ALA A 503 -7.84 -17.93 -18.95
CA ALA A 503 -7.55 -16.62 -19.54
C ALA A 503 -7.77 -16.63 -21.05
N ARG A 504 -8.13 -15.48 -21.63
CA ARG A 504 -8.44 -15.35 -23.07
C ARG A 504 -7.24 -15.65 -23.98
N ASP A 505 -6.04 -15.50 -23.48
CA ASP A 505 -4.77 -15.78 -24.18
C ASP A 505 -4.32 -17.25 -24.09
N GLY A 506 -5.07 -18.09 -23.39
CA GLY A 506 -4.75 -19.50 -23.16
C GLY A 506 -3.73 -19.76 -22.03
N ALA A 507 -3.31 -18.72 -21.29
CA ALA A 507 -2.39 -18.82 -20.17
C ALA A 507 -3.12 -18.81 -18.83
N GLY A 508 -4.18 -19.62 -18.66
CA GLY A 508 -4.92 -19.72 -17.42
C GLY A 508 -4.06 -20.12 -16.21
N THR A 509 -4.51 -19.81 -15.01
CA THR A 509 -3.79 -20.03 -13.75
C THR A 509 -4.54 -20.98 -12.82
N THR A 510 -3.79 -21.75 -12.00
CA THR A 510 -4.36 -22.60 -10.95
C THR A 510 -4.27 -21.89 -9.60
N ALA A 511 -5.28 -22.04 -8.75
CA ALA A 511 -5.28 -21.51 -7.40
C ALA A 511 -5.93 -22.49 -6.41
N VAL A 512 -5.61 -22.38 -5.12
CA VAL A 512 -6.31 -23.09 -4.04
C VAL A 512 -7.23 -22.11 -3.33
N VAL A 513 -8.52 -22.45 -3.28
CA VAL A 513 -9.56 -21.65 -2.62
C VAL A 513 -10.16 -22.46 -1.48
N ASN A 514 -10.21 -21.86 -0.29
CA ASN A 514 -10.79 -22.43 0.91
C ASN A 514 -12.13 -21.76 1.21
N VAL A 515 -13.20 -22.55 1.28
CA VAL A 515 -14.57 -22.08 1.53
C VAL A 515 -15.13 -22.78 2.78
N ARG A 516 -15.64 -22.00 3.74
CA ARG A 516 -16.30 -22.55 4.94
C ARG A 516 -17.76 -22.83 4.64
N ALA A 517 -18.18 -24.10 4.71
CA ALA A 517 -19.56 -24.48 4.50
C ALA A 517 -20.48 -23.86 5.57
N GLN A 518 -21.64 -23.36 5.14
CA GLN A 518 -22.69 -22.86 6.03
C GLN A 518 -23.98 -23.66 5.84
N GLU A 519 -24.91 -23.57 6.80
CA GLU A 519 -26.26 -24.10 6.59
C GLU A 519 -26.92 -23.37 5.41
N ALA A 520 -27.58 -24.15 4.55
CA ALA A 520 -28.44 -23.59 3.54
C ALA A 520 -29.52 -22.72 4.20
N ARG A 521 -29.59 -21.47 3.85
CA ARG A 521 -30.64 -20.56 4.32
C ARG A 521 -31.99 -20.90 3.71
#